data_5521d46e084520d0d7dd697aab7222ef
#
_entry.id   5521d46e084520d0d7dd697aab7222ef
#
_cell.length_a   1.000
_cell.length_b   1.000
_cell.length_c   1.000
_cell.angle_alpha   90.00
_cell.angle_beta   90.00
_cell.angle_gamma   90.00
#
_symmetry.space_group_name_H-M   'P 1'
#
loop_
_entity.id
_entity.type
_entity.pdbx_description
1 polymer ?
#
loop_
_entity_poly.entity_id
_entity_poly.type
_entity_poly.pdbx_seq_one_letter_code
_entity_poly.pdbx_strand_id
1 'polypeptide(L)'
;MLRLAVATDAETLERIRDPLAERGIEAAHLPTRGRAQPLDEPPGEPVDVGFVYPPRLMEGGVADALLGVPWVNGREAVLRSRNKAETLARLGRAGVPTPGTVHVSNPADESTLRAAFERFEPPVVVKPNSTTRGVGVAKAHDLDSFLGVCDYLALVHDYRAADDRSFLVQEYLPEATDYRAMVVDGEYVGAVERRLPEAERAAGRWKHSVHRGAVAEGVALPAELRARAERAAAALDVPWLGVDLLVTDGRAVVNETNARPTVDDATEYEDGFYDRLSGLIRRTARRGR
;
A
#
# COMPACT_ATOMS: atom_id res chain seq x y z
N MET A 1 -29.49 9.98 4.37
CA MET A 1 -28.54 9.07 3.68
C MET A 1 -27.17 9.64 3.89
N LEU A 2 -26.14 8.85 4.22
CA LEU A 2 -24.78 9.32 4.44
C LEU A 2 -24.07 9.48 3.08
N ARG A 3 -23.41 10.62 2.86
CA ARG A 3 -22.70 10.91 1.60
C ARG A 3 -21.21 10.70 1.74
N LEU A 4 -20.64 9.86 0.87
CA LEU A 4 -19.24 9.43 0.86
C LEU A 4 -18.51 10.02 -0.36
N ALA A 5 -17.46 10.81 -0.12
CA ALA A 5 -16.57 11.26 -1.18
C ALA A 5 -15.47 10.21 -1.43
N VAL A 6 -15.40 9.63 -2.62
CA VAL A 6 -14.38 8.64 -3.00
C VAL A 6 -13.32 9.30 -3.87
N ALA A 7 -12.11 9.50 -3.32
CA ALA A 7 -11.00 10.18 -4.03
C ALA A 7 -10.21 9.23 -4.96
N THR A 8 -10.88 8.27 -5.56
CA THR A 8 -10.34 7.37 -6.59
C THR A 8 -11.40 7.13 -7.66
N ASP A 9 -11.00 7.27 -8.90
CA ASP A 9 -11.80 6.97 -10.10
C ASP A 9 -11.62 5.53 -10.57
N ALA A 10 -10.90 4.72 -9.79
CA ALA A 10 -10.64 3.34 -10.11
C ALA A 10 -11.86 2.45 -9.82
N GLU A 11 -11.74 1.23 -10.25
CA GLU A 11 -12.59 0.08 -10.02
C GLU A 11 -13.29 0.03 -8.64
N THR A 12 -12.58 0.48 -7.58
CA THR A 12 -13.12 0.55 -6.22
C THR A 12 -14.45 1.30 -6.15
N LEU A 13 -14.61 2.48 -6.80
CA LEU A 13 -15.85 3.24 -6.74
C LEU A 13 -17.01 2.47 -7.38
N GLU A 14 -16.77 1.86 -8.53
CA GLU A 14 -17.78 1.08 -9.25
C GLU A 14 -18.30 -0.07 -8.39
N ARG A 15 -17.38 -0.76 -7.70
CA ARG A 15 -17.72 -1.95 -6.91
C ARG A 15 -18.36 -1.67 -5.56
N ILE A 16 -18.03 -0.54 -4.92
CA ILE A 16 -18.62 -0.20 -3.62
C ILE A 16 -19.93 0.57 -3.72
N ARG A 17 -20.25 1.17 -4.88
CA ARG A 17 -21.38 2.07 -5.04
C ARG A 17 -22.70 1.41 -4.67
N ASP A 18 -23.07 0.35 -5.36
CA ASP A 18 -24.37 -0.31 -5.16
C ASP A 18 -24.46 -1.03 -3.80
N PRO A 19 -23.46 -1.80 -3.37
CA PRO A 19 -23.50 -2.43 -2.04
C PRO A 19 -23.57 -1.43 -0.88
N LEU A 20 -22.95 -0.26 -1.01
CA LEU A 20 -23.05 0.79 0.00
C LEU A 20 -24.39 1.56 -0.07
N ALA A 21 -24.96 1.72 -1.27
CA ALA A 21 -26.29 2.33 -1.44
C ALA A 21 -27.37 1.50 -0.74
N GLU A 22 -27.34 0.17 -0.86
CA GLU A 22 -28.21 -0.76 -0.13
C GLU A 22 -28.11 -0.59 1.40
N ARG A 23 -26.95 -0.12 1.86
CA ARG A 23 -26.66 0.16 3.28
C ARG A 23 -26.86 1.64 3.64
N GLY A 24 -27.53 2.43 2.79
CA GLY A 24 -27.87 3.84 3.03
C GLY A 24 -26.65 4.77 3.01
N ILE A 25 -25.60 4.44 2.22
CA ILE A 25 -24.42 5.27 1.97
C ILE A 25 -24.35 5.57 0.48
N GLU A 26 -24.44 6.82 0.09
CA GLU A 26 -24.31 7.30 -1.28
C GLU A 26 -22.84 7.63 -1.57
N ALA A 27 -22.18 6.84 -2.44
CA ALA A 27 -20.80 7.05 -2.83
C ALA A 27 -20.70 7.86 -4.13
N ALA A 28 -19.97 8.98 -4.10
CA ALA A 28 -19.72 9.83 -5.25
C ALA A 28 -18.21 10.02 -5.47
N HIS A 29 -17.80 10.14 -6.75
CA HIS A 29 -16.43 10.43 -7.10
C HIS A 29 -16.05 11.86 -6.70
N LEU A 30 -14.91 11.99 -6.02
CA LEU A 30 -14.28 13.27 -5.73
C LEU A 30 -13.06 13.46 -6.65
N PRO A 31 -13.20 14.19 -7.76
CA PRO A 31 -12.08 14.46 -8.65
C PRO A 31 -11.10 15.44 -8.01
N THR A 32 -9.83 15.03 -7.87
CA THR A 32 -8.76 15.86 -7.27
C THR A 32 -7.61 16.16 -8.22
N ARG A 33 -7.70 15.73 -9.49
CA ARG A 33 -6.65 15.91 -10.50
C ARG A 33 -7.19 16.53 -11.77
N GLY A 34 -6.30 17.23 -12.49
CA GLY A 34 -6.61 17.74 -13.83
C GLY A 34 -7.70 18.83 -13.85
N ARG A 35 -7.86 19.56 -12.75
CA ARG A 35 -8.89 20.61 -12.62
C ARG A 35 -8.34 21.85 -11.90
N ALA A 36 -8.96 22.99 -12.15
CA ALA A 36 -8.84 24.17 -11.31
C ALA A 36 -9.89 24.07 -10.19
N GLN A 37 -9.52 24.44 -8.97
CA GLN A 37 -10.38 24.44 -7.80
C GLN A 37 -10.35 25.83 -7.15
N PRO A 38 -11.49 26.57 -7.14
CA PRO A 38 -11.61 27.78 -6.33
C PRO A 38 -11.43 27.44 -4.84
N LEU A 39 -10.70 28.28 -4.10
CA LEU A 39 -10.40 27.99 -2.69
C LEU A 39 -11.49 28.47 -1.73
N ASP A 40 -12.48 29.15 -2.22
CA ASP A 40 -13.68 29.64 -1.51
C ASP A 40 -14.93 28.76 -1.75
N GLU A 41 -14.81 27.70 -2.54
CA GLU A 41 -15.89 26.78 -2.86
C GLU A 41 -15.51 25.32 -2.56
N PRO A 42 -16.43 24.50 -2.02
CA PRO A 42 -16.16 23.08 -1.83
C PRO A 42 -16.01 22.34 -3.17
N PRO A 43 -15.21 21.27 -3.24
CA PRO A 43 -14.98 20.53 -4.47
C PRO A 43 -16.12 19.55 -4.79
N GLY A 44 -17.33 20.07 -5.01
CA GLY A 44 -18.53 19.31 -5.36
C GLY A 44 -19.65 19.40 -4.32
N GLU A 45 -20.58 18.45 -4.36
CA GLU A 45 -21.69 18.38 -3.42
C GLU A 45 -21.24 18.14 -1.97
N PRO A 46 -22.00 18.61 -0.97
CA PRO A 46 -21.69 18.36 0.43
C PRO A 46 -21.60 16.86 0.74
N VAL A 47 -20.59 16.47 1.49
CA VAL A 47 -20.34 15.09 1.90
C VAL A 47 -20.15 15.00 3.42
N ASP A 48 -20.34 13.81 4.00
CA ASP A 48 -20.19 13.58 5.44
C ASP A 48 -18.82 12.96 5.79
N VAL A 49 -18.16 12.30 4.83
CA VAL A 49 -16.93 11.56 5.05
C VAL A 49 -16.19 11.31 3.74
N GLY A 50 -14.85 11.27 3.78
CA GLY A 50 -13.99 10.90 2.66
C GLY A 50 -13.52 9.44 2.72
N PHE A 51 -13.33 8.83 1.55
CA PHE A 51 -12.79 7.47 1.36
C PHE A 51 -11.89 7.44 0.14
N VAL A 52 -10.75 7.23 0.19
CA VAL A 52 -9.53 7.27 0.95
C VAL A 52 -8.82 8.58 0.59
N TYR A 53 -7.94 9.12 1.43
CA TYR A 53 -7.25 10.39 1.13
C TYR A 53 -6.61 10.40 -0.26
N PRO A 54 -6.65 11.52 -1.02
CA PRO A 54 -6.19 11.60 -2.39
C PRO A 54 -4.75 11.11 -2.61
N PRO A 55 -4.43 10.54 -3.80
CA PRO A 55 -3.12 9.94 -4.03
C PRO A 55 -1.96 10.93 -4.09
N ARG A 56 -2.23 12.19 -4.47
CA ARG A 56 -1.25 13.28 -4.45
C ARG A 56 -1.42 14.02 -3.14
N LEU A 57 -0.55 13.73 -2.16
CA LEU A 57 -0.71 14.15 -0.78
C LEU A 57 -0.78 15.68 -0.60
N MET A 58 -0.02 16.44 -1.38
CA MET A 58 -0.05 17.91 -1.31
C MET A 58 -1.33 18.48 -1.95
N GLU A 59 -1.67 18.04 -3.15
CA GLU A 59 -2.90 18.47 -3.84
C GLU A 59 -4.15 18.02 -3.07
N GLY A 60 -4.12 16.84 -2.46
CA GLY A 60 -5.19 16.31 -1.62
C GLY A 60 -5.49 17.17 -0.41
N GLY A 61 -4.49 17.92 0.09
CA GLY A 61 -4.68 18.87 1.20
C GLY A 61 -5.66 19.99 0.89
N VAL A 62 -5.79 20.38 -0.39
CA VAL A 62 -6.79 21.38 -0.81
C VAL A 62 -8.19 20.79 -0.65
N ALA A 63 -8.44 19.59 -1.16
CA ALA A 63 -9.74 18.95 -1.03
C ALA A 63 -10.10 18.68 0.44
N ASP A 64 -9.13 18.22 1.24
CA ASP A 64 -9.30 17.98 2.67
C ASP A 64 -9.68 19.24 3.44
N ALA A 65 -8.96 20.35 3.20
CA ALA A 65 -9.24 21.64 3.83
C ALA A 65 -10.60 22.22 3.44
N LEU A 66 -10.99 22.09 2.17
CA LEU A 66 -12.25 22.61 1.67
C LEU A 66 -13.47 21.78 2.11
N LEU A 67 -13.31 20.47 2.23
CA LEU A 67 -14.40 19.58 2.67
C LEU A 67 -14.56 19.61 4.20
N GLY A 68 -13.47 19.69 4.96
CA GLY A 68 -13.49 19.71 6.43
C GLY A 68 -14.14 18.46 7.05
N VAL A 69 -14.09 17.31 6.36
CA VAL A 69 -14.70 16.06 6.81
C VAL A 69 -13.65 15.01 7.22
N PRO A 70 -13.99 14.06 8.10
CA PRO A 70 -13.09 12.97 8.43
C PRO A 70 -12.92 11.99 7.25
N TRP A 71 -11.78 11.28 7.22
CA TRP A 71 -11.44 10.33 6.17
C TRP A 71 -11.27 8.92 6.74
N VAL A 72 -11.84 7.94 6.06
CA VAL A 72 -11.34 6.56 6.18
C VAL A 72 -9.97 6.54 5.51
N ASN A 73 -8.92 6.21 6.24
CA ASN A 73 -7.54 6.40 5.83
C ASN A 73 -7.25 7.85 5.41
N GLY A 74 -7.13 8.72 6.39
CA GLY A 74 -6.70 10.10 6.21
C GLY A 74 -5.25 10.20 5.73
N ARG A 75 -4.75 11.44 5.61
CA ARG A 75 -3.41 11.76 5.11
C ARG A 75 -2.30 10.98 5.82
N GLU A 76 -2.35 10.92 7.14
CA GLU A 76 -1.34 10.25 7.96
C GLU A 76 -1.31 8.73 7.71
N ALA A 77 -2.46 8.09 7.59
CA ALA A 77 -2.56 6.66 7.29
C ALA A 77 -1.96 6.34 5.91
N VAL A 78 -2.28 7.16 4.90
CA VAL A 78 -1.75 7.00 3.54
C VAL A 78 -0.25 7.27 3.48
N LEU A 79 0.25 8.30 4.17
CA LEU A 79 1.67 8.63 4.24
C LEU A 79 2.46 7.52 4.93
N ARG A 80 2.00 7.06 6.09
CA ARG A 80 2.61 5.97 6.88
C ARG A 80 2.76 4.69 6.08
N SER A 81 1.74 4.28 5.35
CA SER A 81 1.79 3.09 4.49
C SER A 81 2.64 3.30 3.23
N ARG A 82 2.77 4.53 2.74
CA ARG A 82 3.63 4.84 1.58
C ARG A 82 5.11 4.83 1.93
N ASN A 83 5.48 5.24 3.13
CA ASN A 83 6.85 5.20 3.64
C ASN A 83 7.20 3.76 4.06
N LYS A 84 7.78 3.00 3.13
CA LYS A 84 8.09 1.57 3.36
C LYS A 84 9.03 1.35 4.54
N ALA A 85 10.04 2.21 4.70
CA ALA A 85 10.99 2.12 5.81
C ALA A 85 10.28 2.31 7.16
N GLU A 86 9.44 3.35 7.28
CA GLU A 86 8.65 3.60 8.49
C GLU A 86 7.69 2.44 8.76
N THR A 87 6.99 1.97 7.74
CA THR A 87 6.10 0.79 7.83
C THR A 87 6.83 -0.40 8.43
N LEU A 88 7.96 -0.82 7.83
CA LEU A 88 8.72 -1.98 8.30
C LEU A 88 9.28 -1.79 9.71
N ALA A 89 9.74 -0.58 10.03
CA ALA A 89 10.23 -0.27 11.39
C ALA A 89 9.12 -0.37 12.44
N ARG A 90 7.90 0.14 12.15
CA ARG A 90 6.74 0.02 13.04
C ARG A 90 6.32 -1.43 13.23
N LEU A 91 6.26 -2.21 12.14
CA LEU A 91 5.94 -3.63 12.18
C LEU A 91 6.95 -4.41 13.01
N GLY A 92 8.25 -4.19 12.80
CA GLY A 92 9.31 -4.82 13.57
C GLY A 92 9.21 -4.53 15.08
N ARG A 93 8.93 -3.26 15.46
CA ARG A 93 8.70 -2.88 16.86
C ARG A 93 7.46 -3.54 17.47
N ALA A 94 6.46 -3.85 16.67
CA ALA A 94 5.26 -4.56 17.10
C ALA A 94 5.41 -6.09 17.06
N GLY A 95 6.61 -6.61 16.76
CA GLY A 95 6.88 -8.04 16.68
C GLY A 95 6.21 -8.72 15.47
N VAL A 96 5.82 -7.95 14.45
CA VAL A 96 5.32 -8.48 13.18
C VAL A 96 6.52 -8.81 12.30
N PRO A 97 6.69 -10.07 11.84
CA PRO A 97 7.83 -10.45 11.01
C PRO A 97 7.86 -9.69 9.68
N THR A 98 9.03 -9.16 9.35
CA THR A 98 9.33 -8.45 8.10
C THR A 98 10.59 -9.02 7.46
N PRO A 99 10.84 -8.82 6.16
CA PRO A 99 12.13 -9.13 5.56
C PRO A 99 13.25 -8.33 6.21
N GLY A 100 14.46 -8.91 6.30
CA GLY A 100 15.67 -8.18 6.67
C GLY A 100 15.84 -6.96 5.74
N THR A 101 15.96 -5.76 6.30
CA THR A 101 15.94 -4.52 5.51
C THR A 101 16.88 -3.48 6.11
N VAL A 102 17.64 -2.81 5.24
CA VAL A 102 18.44 -1.62 5.56
C VAL A 102 17.81 -0.41 4.85
N HIS A 103 17.62 0.66 5.57
CA HIS A 103 17.23 1.95 5.03
C HIS A 103 18.50 2.76 4.71
N VAL A 104 18.62 3.24 3.48
CA VAL A 104 19.71 4.11 3.02
C VAL A 104 19.16 5.47 2.66
N SER A 105 19.72 6.51 3.26
CA SER A 105 19.42 7.90 2.94
C SER A 105 20.51 8.48 2.05
N ASN A 106 20.17 8.90 0.83
CA ASN A 106 21.11 9.54 -0.07
C ASN A 106 21.38 11.02 0.31
N PRO A 107 22.61 11.52 0.05
CA PRO A 107 23.75 10.81 -0.52
C PRO A 107 24.45 9.90 0.48
N ALA A 108 24.75 8.65 0.07
CA ALA A 108 25.55 7.70 0.83
C ALA A 108 26.85 7.40 0.09
N ASP A 109 27.95 7.28 0.81
CA ASP A 109 29.24 6.90 0.24
C ASP A 109 29.30 5.40 -0.10
N GLU A 110 30.29 4.99 -0.92
CA GLU A 110 30.43 3.60 -1.34
C GLU A 110 30.65 2.66 -0.14
N SER A 111 31.34 3.09 0.89
CA SER A 111 31.58 2.25 2.07
C SER A 111 30.27 1.94 2.82
N THR A 112 29.38 2.91 2.94
CA THR A 112 28.04 2.76 3.51
C THR A 112 27.18 1.84 2.65
N LEU A 113 27.22 2.01 1.32
CA LEU A 113 26.48 1.17 0.37
C LEU A 113 26.98 -0.30 0.42
N ARG A 114 28.29 -0.50 0.42
CA ARG A 114 28.91 -1.83 0.55
C ARG A 114 28.47 -2.53 1.83
N ALA A 115 28.52 -1.84 2.96
CA ALA A 115 28.09 -2.39 4.26
C ALA A 115 26.60 -2.77 4.25
N ALA A 116 25.74 -2.01 3.56
CA ALA A 116 24.33 -2.33 3.40
C ALA A 116 24.11 -3.59 2.54
N PHE A 117 24.90 -3.76 1.46
CA PHE A 117 24.86 -4.94 0.59
C PHE A 117 25.34 -6.20 1.31
N GLU A 118 26.49 -6.12 1.98
CA GLU A 118 27.13 -7.25 2.68
C GLU A 118 26.34 -7.76 3.89
N ARG A 119 25.28 -7.05 4.29
CA ARG A 119 24.38 -7.50 5.35
C ARG A 119 23.52 -8.71 4.95
N PHE A 120 23.39 -8.97 3.66
CA PHE A 120 22.52 -10.02 3.12
C PHE A 120 23.28 -10.88 2.12
N GLU A 121 22.89 -12.15 2.02
CA GLU A 121 23.33 -13.02 0.92
C GLU A 121 22.70 -12.55 -0.41
N PRO A 122 23.50 -12.36 -1.47
CA PRO A 122 22.97 -12.02 -2.78
C PRO A 122 22.07 -13.14 -3.36
N PRO A 123 21.07 -12.78 -4.17
CA PRO A 123 20.75 -11.43 -4.62
C PRO A 123 20.03 -10.60 -3.56
N VAL A 124 20.21 -9.27 -3.61
CA VAL A 124 19.46 -8.32 -2.77
C VAL A 124 18.41 -7.57 -3.58
N VAL A 125 17.36 -7.10 -2.91
CA VAL A 125 16.33 -6.23 -3.52
C VAL A 125 16.59 -4.78 -3.14
N VAL A 126 16.70 -3.90 -4.13
CA VAL A 126 16.79 -2.45 -3.95
C VAL A 126 15.45 -1.85 -4.35
N LYS A 127 14.85 -1.03 -3.49
CA LYS A 127 13.57 -0.39 -3.77
C LYS A 127 13.50 1.04 -3.22
N PRO A 128 13.04 2.02 -4.00
CA PRO A 128 12.77 3.36 -3.50
C PRO A 128 11.76 3.33 -2.36
N ASN A 129 11.95 4.19 -1.36
CA ASN A 129 11.14 4.16 -0.15
C ASN A 129 9.66 4.50 -0.39
N SER A 130 9.37 5.51 -1.22
CA SER A 130 8.01 6.08 -1.37
C SER A 130 7.31 5.75 -2.70
N THR A 131 7.94 4.97 -3.60
CA THR A 131 7.32 4.58 -4.88
C THR A 131 6.26 3.48 -4.70
N THR A 132 5.36 3.39 -5.68
CA THR A 132 4.27 2.41 -5.72
C THR A 132 4.32 1.56 -6.99
N ARG A 133 3.56 0.47 -7.05
CA ARG A 133 3.43 -0.41 -8.24
C ARG A 133 4.75 -1.06 -8.68
N GLY A 134 5.69 -1.25 -7.77
CA GLY A 134 7.00 -1.86 -8.07
C GLY A 134 7.90 -1.03 -9.00
N VAL A 135 7.62 0.28 -9.14
CA VAL A 135 8.46 1.20 -9.92
C VAL A 135 9.79 1.40 -9.20
N GLY A 136 10.90 1.30 -9.93
CA GLY A 136 12.25 1.46 -9.38
C GLY A 136 12.76 0.28 -8.54
N VAL A 137 11.98 -0.79 -8.34
CA VAL A 137 12.44 -1.99 -7.65
C VAL A 137 13.37 -2.78 -8.54
N ALA A 138 14.56 -3.09 -8.07
CA ALA A 138 15.59 -3.84 -8.78
C ALA A 138 16.10 -5.02 -7.93
N LYS A 139 16.67 -6.03 -8.58
CA LYS A 139 17.37 -7.15 -7.94
C LYS A 139 18.84 -7.07 -8.38
N ALA A 140 19.76 -7.05 -7.42
CA ALA A 140 21.20 -7.00 -7.66
C ALA A 140 21.84 -8.32 -7.20
N HIS A 141 22.61 -8.95 -8.08
CA HIS A 141 23.21 -10.25 -7.85
C HIS A 141 24.65 -10.18 -7.30
N ASP A 142 25.28 -9.04 -7.44
CA ASP A 142 26.64 -8.74 -7.03
C ASP A 142 26.77 -7.27 -6.63
N LEU A 143 27.91 -6.94 -6.04
CA LEU A 143 28.18 -5.59 -5.54
C LEU A 143 28.19 -4.53 -6.68
N ASP A 144 28.76 -4.86 -7.83
CA ASP A 144 28.89 -3.92 -8.94
C ASP A 144 27.52 -3.53 -9.52
N SER A 145 26.66 -4.52 -9.77
CA SER A 145 25.27 -4.28 -10.18
C SER A 145 24.44 -3.53 -9.12
N PHE A 146 24.73 -3.78 -7.84
CA PHE A 146 24.11 -3.06 -6.73
C PHE A 146 24.50 -1.59 -6.72
N LEU A 147 25.82 -1.28 -6.81
CA LEU A 147 26.31 0.09 -6.86
C LEU A 147 25.77 0.85 -8.08
N GLY A 148 25.72 0.22 -9.26
CA GLY A 148 25.11 0.82 -10.45
C GLY A 148 23.62 1.18 -10.27
N VAL A 149 22.84 0.37 -9.54
CA VAL A 149 21.45 0.70 -9.19
C VAL A 149 21.42 1.90 -8.23
N CYS A 150 22.31 1.95 -7.23
CA CYS A 150 22.38 3.07 -6.28
C CYS A 150 22.77 4.38 -6.97
N ASP A 151 23.72 4.36 -7.90
CA ASP A 151 24.11 5.52 -8.71
C ASP A 151 22.93 6.06 -9.53
N TYR A 152 22.19 5.14 -10.16
CA TYR A 152 20.98 5.55 -10.90
C TYR A 152 19.92 6.18 -9.99
N LEU A 153 19.69 5.60 -8.79
CA LEU A 153 18.79 6.20 -7.82
C LEU A 153 19.26 7.58 -7.35
N ALA A 154 20.56 7.78 -7.15
CA ALA A 154 21.11 9.07 -6.77
C ALA A 154 20.86 10.15 -7.85
N LEU A 155 20.92 9.76 -9.14
CA LEU A 155 20.67 10.65 -10.26
C LEU A 155 19.19 11.05 -10.44
N VAL A 156 18.26 10.10 -10.23
CA VAL A 156 16.85 10.28 -10.61
C VAL A 156 15.92 10.50 -9.43
N HIS A 157 16.36 10.18 -8.22
CA HIS A 157 15.55 10.18 -7.03
C HIS A 157 15.47 11.56 -6.38
N ASP A 158 14.95 12.53 -7.12
CA ASP A 158 14.66 13.86 -6.60
C ASP A 158 13.15 14.03 -6.39
N TYR A 159 12.63 13.37 -5.36
CA TYR A 159 11.22 13.50 -4.94
C TYR A 159 11.03 14.79 -4.14
N ARG A 160 11.09 15.93 -4.82
CA ARG A 160 11.06 17.29 -4.22
C ARG A 160 9.81 17.51 -3.34
N ALA A 161 8.68 16.93 -3.71
CA ALA A 161 7.43 17.14 -2.98
C ALA A 161 7.39 16.49 -1.59
N ALA A 162 8.20 15.46 -1.34
CA ALA A 162 8.29 14.76 -0.07
C ALA A 162 9.67 14.85 0.59
N ASP A 163 10.64 15.47 -0.11
CA ASP A 163 12.07 15.52 0.25
C ASP A 163 12.65 14.12 0.59
N ASP A 164 12.12 13.09 -0.08
CA ASP A 164 12.51 11.70 0.14
C ASP A 164 13.50 11.24 -0.93
N ARG A 165 14.75 11.06 -0.52
CA ARG A 165 15.85 10.53 -1.35
C ARG A 165 16.31 9.16 -0.86
N SER A 166 15.47 8.49 -0.07
CA SER A 166 15.84 7.24 0.54
C SER A 166 15.39 6.02 -0.26
N PHE A 167 16.09 4.93 -0.05
CA PHE A 167 15.77 3.62 -0.60
C PHE A 167 16.06 2.52 0.41
N LEU A 168 15.57 1.33 0.14
CA LEU A 168 15.74 0.14 0.95
C LEU A 168 16.63 -0.86 0.23
N VAL A 169 17.55 -1.45 0.96
CA VAL A 169 18.24 -2.69 0.61
C VAL A 169 17.64 -3.81 1.44
N GLN A 170 17.12 -4.83 0.80
CA GLN A 170 16.33 -5.87 1.46
C GLN A 170 16.77 -7.25 1.00
N GLU A 171 16.72 -8.22 1.92
CA GLU A 171 16.91 -9.62 1.57
C GLU A 171 15.93 -10.04 0.45
N TYR A 172 16.40 -10.88 -0.45
CA TYR A 172 15.54 -11.54 -1.43
C TYR A 172 15.02 -12.85 -0.86
N LEU A 173 13.72 -13.09 -0.96
CA LEU A 173 13.08 -14.34 -0.55
C LEU A 173 12.76 -15.15 -1.81
N PRO A 174 13.61 -16.13 -2.17
CA PRO A 174 13.38 -16.96 -3.35
C PRO A 174 12.13 -17.81 -3.16
N GLU A 175 11.45 -18.12 -4.26
CA GLU A 175 10.26 -19.00 -4.33
C GLU A 175 9.14 -18.64 -3.34
N ALA A 176 9.10 -17.39 -2.86
CA ALA A 176 8.04 -16.94 -1.98
C ALA A 176 6.71 -16.86 -2.72
N THR A 177 5.67 -17.40 -2.13
CA THR A 177 4.28 -17.15 -2.55
C THR A 177 3.86 -15.76 -2.07
N ASP A 178 3.22 -15.01 -2.96
CA ASP A 178 2.83 -13.62 -2.72
C ASP A 178 1.32 -13.51 -2.52
N TYR A 179 0.90 -13.09 -1.34
CA TYR A 179 -0.49 -12.85 -1.00
C TYR A 179 -0.74 -11.38 -0.69
N ARG A 180 -1.92 -10.90 -1.07
CA ARG A 180 -2.47 -9.65 -0.53
C ARG A 180 -3.67 -9.95 0.34
N ALA A 181 -3.53 -9.72 1.63
CA ALA A 181 -4.62 -9.80 2.60
C ALA A 181 -5.28 -8.43 2.76
N MET A 182 -6.60 -8.40 2.86
CA MET A 182 -7.39 -7.19 3.07
C MET A 182 -7.89 -7.15 4.51
N VAL A 183 -7.72 -5.99 5.16
CA VAL A 183 -8.12 -5.76 6.56
C VAL A 183 -9.02 -4.54 6.63
N VAL A 184 -10.18 -4.68 7.27
CA VAL A 184 -11.13 -3.60 7.57
C VAL A 184 -11.33 -3.52 9.07
N ASP A 185 -11.07 -2.37 9.66
CA ASP A 185 -11.29 -2.10 11.09
C ASP A 185 -10.62 -3.12 12.03
N GLY A 186 -9.41 -3.55 11.65
CA GLY A 186 -8.62 -4.52 12.41
C GLY A 186 -8.94 -5.98 12.14
N GLU A 187 -9.92 -6.30 11.30
CA GLU A 187 -10.31 -7.68 11.00
C GLU A 187 -10.00 -8.03 9.53
N TYR A 188 -9.47 -9.22 9.30
CA TYR A 188 -9.28 -9.79 7.97
C TYR A 188 -10.64 -9.93 7.26
N VAL A 189 -10.68 -9.57 5.98
CA VAL A 189 -11.92 -9.61 5.18
C VAL A 189 -11.77 -10.28 3.81
N GLY A 190 -10.59 -10.80 3.49
CA GLY A 190 -10.38 -11.49 2.23
C GLY A 190 -8.94 -11.44 1.76
N ALA A 191 -8.61 -12.22 0.76
CA ALA A 191 -7.28 -12.22 0.17
C ALA A 191 -7.25 -12.64 -1.30
N VAL A 192 -6.13 -12.36 -1.92
CA VAL A 192 -5.77 -12.79 -3.26
C VAL A 192 -4.33 -13.30 -3.27
N GLU A 193 -4.08 -14.40 -3.95
CA GLU A 193 -2.74 -14.85 -4.32
C GLU A 193 -2.33 -14.23 -5.65
N ARG A 194 -1.09 -13.77 -5.75
CA ARG A 194 -0.51 -13.21 -6.98
C ARG A 194 0.58 -14.12 -7.50
N ARG A 195 0.38 -14.69 -8.67
CA ARG A 195 1.32 -15.63 -9.30
C ARG A 195 1.86 -15.08 -10.61
N LEU A 196 3.17 -15.24 -10.82
CA LEU A 196 3.73 -15.08 -12.14
C LEU A 196 3.48 -16.34 -12.96
N PRO A 197 2.93 -16.25 -14.18
CA PRO A 197 2.89 -17.37 -15.10
C PRO A 197 4.28 -17.99 -15.31
N GLU A 198 4.33 -19.30 -15.53
CA GLU A 198 5.60 -20.03 -15.69
C GLU A 198 6.45 -19.46 -16.82
N ALA A 199 5.83 -19.08 -17.94
CA ALA A 199 6.52 -18.46 -19.08
C ALA A 199 7.21 -17.14 -18.68
N GLU A 200 6.59 -16.34 -17.81
CA GLU A 200 7.15 -15.10 -17.32
C GLU A 200 8.33 -15.35 -16.35
N ARG A 201 8.22 -16.37 -15.50
CA ARG A 201 9.32 -16.80 -14.62
C ARG A 201 10.50 -17.32 -15.43
N ALA A 202 10.24 -18.15 -16.45
CA ALA A 202 11.27 -18.65 -17.37
C ALA A 202 11.97 -17.53 -18.16
N ALA A 203 11.26 -16.42 -18.44
CA ALA A 203 11.83 -15.21 -19.01
C ALA A 203 12.62 -14.33 -18.00
N GLY A 204 12.84 -14.83 -16.77
CA GLY A 204 13.60 -14.14 -15.72
C GLY A 204 12.80 -13.09 -14.93
N ARG A 205 11.50 -13.00 -15.10
CA ARG A 205 10.64 -12.15 -14.27
C ARG A 205 10.49 -12.74 -12.87
N TRP A 206 10.41 -11.87 -11.87
CA TRP A 206 10.35 -12.27 -10.47
C TRP A 206 9.40 -11.43 -9.61
N LYS A 207 8.88 -10.31 -10.16
CA LYS A 207 7.94 -9.42 -9.45
C LYS A 207 6.51 -9.88 -9.66
N HIS A 208 5.79 -10.18 -8.61
CA HIS A 208 4.39 -10.63 -8.63
C HIS A 208 3.40 -9.44 -8.74
N SER A 209 3.69 -8.49 -9.61
CA SER A 209 2.82 -7.33 -9.82
C SER A 209 1.79 -7.60 -10.91
N VAL A 210 0.49 -7.48 -10.58
CA VAL A 210 -0.61 -7.63 -11.54
C VAL A 210 -0.47 -6.66 -12.71
N HIS A 211 -0.01 -5.42 -12.47
CA HIS A 211 0.26 -4.44 -13.52
C HIS A 211 1.40 -4.86 -14.48
N ARG A 212 2.12 -5.93 -14.18
CA ARG A 212 3.23 -6.47 -14.96
C ARG A 212 3.00 -7.91 -15.42
N GLY A 213 1.74 -8.37 -15.42
CA GLY A 213 1.35 -9.66 -15.96
C GLY A 213 1.25 -10.80 -14.94
N ALA A 214 1.31 -10.52 -13.63
CA ALA A 214 0.94 -11.51 -12.64
C ALA A 214 -0.57 -11.76 -12.66
N VAL A 215 -0.96 -13.02 -12.47
CA VAL A 215 -2.35 -13.42 -12.29
C VAL A 215 -2.72 -13.31 -10.83
N ALA A 216 -3.92 -12.81 -10.55
CA ALA A 216 -4.47 -12.71 -9.21
C ALA A 216 -5.64 -13.69 -9.07
N GLU A 217 -5.66 -14.49 -8.00
CA GLU A 217 -6.69 -15.50 -7.74
C GLU A 217 -7.11 -15.41 -6.27
N GLY A 218 -8.43 -15.36 -6.02
CA GLY A 218 -8.99 -15.30 -4.68
C GLY A 218 -8.63 -16.54 -3.85
N VAL A 219 -8.27 -16.32 -2.58
CA VAL A 219 -7.88 -17.41 -1.69
C VAL A 219 -8.30 -17.12 -0.25
N ALA A 220 -8.68 -18.18 0.46
CA ALA A 220 -8.87 -18.13 1.92
C ALA A 220 -7.53 -18.38 2.62
N LEU A 221 -7.01 -17.37 3.35
CA LEU A 221 -5.76 -17.52 4.07
C LEU A 221 -5.88 -18.38 5.34
N PRO A 222 -4.84 -19.13 5.72
CA PRO A 222 -4.75 -19.78 7.03
C PRO A 222 -4.83 -18.75 8.19
N ALA A 223 -5.33 -19.19 9.33
CA ALA A 223 -5.55 -18.35 10.51
C ALA A 223 -4.27 -17.56 10.93
N GLU A 224 -3.10 -18.18 10.83
CA GLU A 224 -1.82 -17.51 11.17
C GLU A 224 -1.53 -16.31 10.26
N LEU A 225 -1.78 -16.43 8.95
CA LEU A 225 -1.55 -15.33 8.00
C LEU A 225 -2.60 -14.23 8.17
N ARG A 226 -3.88 -14.59 8.45
CA ARG A 226 -4.94 -13.63 8.79
C ARG A 226 -4.56 -12.81 10.02
N ALA A 227 -4.19 -13.47 11.13
CA ALA A 227 -3.76 -12.80 12.36
C ALA A 227 -2.51 -11.93 12.15
N ARG A 228 -1.63 -12.29 11.22
CA ARG A 228 -0.46 -11.48 10.88
C ARG A 228 -0.87 -10.19 10.16
N ALA A 229 -1.80 -10.28 9.22
CA ALA A 229 -2.33 -9.10 8.51
C ALA A 229 -3.08 -8.16 9.48
N GLU A 230 -3.87 -8.71 10.40
CA GLU A 230 -4.58 -7.95 11.43
C GLU A 230 -3.60 -7.23 12.37
N ARG A 231 -2.56 -7.92 12.85
CA ARG A 231 -1.51 -7.31 13.66
C ARG A 231 -0.77 -6.20 12.90
N ALA A 232 -0.54 -6.35 11.60
CA ALA A 232 0.07 -5.31 10.79
C ALA A 232 -0.83 -4.07 10.70
N ALA A 233 -2.14 -4.22 10.50
CA ALA A 233 -3.08 -3.12 10.49
C ALA A 233 -3.14 -2.40 11.84
N ALA A 234 -3.17 -3.14 12.94
CA ALA A 234 -3.14 -2.60 14.30
C ALA A 234 -1.84 -1.83 14.60
N ALA A 235 -0.66 -2.39 14.22
CA ALA A 235 0.64 -1.76 14.43
C ALA A 235 0.79 -0.44 13.66
N LEU A 236 0.10 -0.30 12.53
CA LEU A 236 0.13 0.89 11.68
C LEU A 236 -1.01 1.86 11.99
N ASP A 237 -2.01 1.45 12.77
CA ASP A 237 -3.23 2.22 13.01
C ASP A 237 -3.87 2.67 11.68
N VAL A 238 -4.09 1.72 10.77
CA VAL A 238 -4.69 1.95 9.45
C VAL A 238 -5.95 1.09 9.32
N PRO A 239 -7.14 1.70 9.34
CA PRO A 239 -8.40 0.95 9.42
C PRO A 239 -8.81 0.23 8.13
N TRP A 240 -8.33 0.66 6.95
CA TRP A 240 -8.51 -0.01 5.67
C TRP A 240 -7.14 -0.29 5.04
N LEU A 241 -6.70 -1.54 5.03
CA LEU A 241 -5.34 -1.88 4.67
C LEU A 241 -5.25 -3.12 3.78
N GLY A 242 -4.50 -3.03 2.70
CA GLY A 242 -3.94 -4.17 1.99
C GLY A 242 -2.57 -4.51 2.56
N VAL A 243 -2.35 -5.76 2.94
CA VAL A 243 -1.10 -6.28 3.51
C VAL A 243 -0.51 -7.29 2.55
N ASP A 244 0.67 -7.01 2.02
CA ASP A 244 1.39 -7.91 1.12
C ASP A 244 2.27 -8.84 1.93
N LEU A 245 1.98 -10.14 1.86
CA LEU A 245 2.67 -11.20 2.57
C LEU A 245 3.53 -11.99 1.59
N LEU A 246 4.77 -12.26 1.97
CA LEU A 246 5.63 -13.25 1.30
C LEU A 246 5.76 -14.47 2.19
N VAL A 247 5.44 -15.64 1.64
CA VAL A 247 5.44 -16.92 2.35
C VAL A 247 6.39 -17.89 1.67
N THR A 248 7.35 -18.40 2.42
CA THR A 248 8.24 -19.49 2.04
C THR A 248 7.98 -20.71 2.93
N ASP A 249 8.62 -21.86 2.68
CA ASP A 249 8.40 -23.10 3.45
C ASP A 249 8.64 -22.98 4.97
N GLY A 250 9.47 -22.06 5.39
CA GLY A 250 9.79 -21.88 6.83
C GLY A 250 9.45 -20.52 7.41
N ARG A 251 8.91 -19.60 6.58
CA ARG A 251 8.78 -18.20 7.00
C ARG A 251 7.70 -17.46 6.26
N ALA A 252 6.90 -16.68 6.99
CA ALA A 252 5.96 -15.74 6.42
C ALA A 252 6.23 -14.34 6.96
N VAL A 253 6.28 -13.34 6.08
CA VAL A 253 6.64 -11.96 6.43
C VAL A 253 5.71 -10.95 5.78
N VAL A 254 5.53 -9.78 6.40
CA VAL A 254 4.88 -8.62 5.78
C VAL A 254 5.93 -7.85 4.99
N ASN A 255 5.79 -7.84 3.66
CA ASN A 255 6.73 -7.19 2.74
C ASN A 255 6.39 -5.73 2.47
N GLU A 256 5.11 -5.42 2.32
CA GLU A 256 4.60 -4.08 2.00
C GLU A 256 3.16 -3.94 2.48
N THR A 257 2.71 -2.69 2.65
CA THR A 257 1.31 -2.38 2.93
C THR A 257 0.77 -1.33 1.97
N ASN A 258 -0.53 -1.29 1.81
CA ASN A 258 -1.22 -0.32 0.97
C ASN A 258 -2.46 0.21 1.69
N ALA A 259 -2.42 1.49 2.11
CA ALA A 259 -3.57 2.19 2.70
C ALA A 259 -4.56 2.73 1.66
N ARG A 260 -4.37 2.41 0.39
CA ARG A 260 -5.27 2.72 -0.72
C ARG A 260 -5.54 1.45 -1.55
N PRO A 261 -5.91 0.33 -0.92
CA PRO A 261 -6.13 -0.89 -1.67
C PRO A 261 -7.35 -0.74 -2.58
N THR A 262 -7.29 -1.40 -3.71
CA THR A 262 -8.43 -1.48 -4.63
C THR A 262 -9.41 -2.53 -4.12
N VAL A 263 -10.69 -2.24 -4.12
CA VAL A 263 -11.72 -3.27 -4.06
C VAL A 263 -11.86 -3.85 -5.46
N ASP A 264 -11.51 -5.11 -5.67
CA ASP A 264 -11.48 -5.78 -6.98
C ASP A 264 -12.22 -7.13 -6.93
N ASP A 265 -12.46 -7.73 -8.11
CA ASP A 265 -13.14 -9.02 -8.22
C ASP A 265 -12.22 -10.21 -8.00
N ALA A 266 -10.91 -10.00 -8.07
CA ALA A 266 -9.95 -11.07 -7.90
C ALA A 266 -9.83 -11.49 -6.44
N THR A 267 -10.09 -10.56 -5.51
CA THR A 267 -10.03 -10.84 -4.08
C THR A 267 -11.25 -11.68 -3.64
N GLU A 268 -10.98 -12.80 -2.97
CA GLU A 268 -12.02 -13.58 -2.29
C GLU A 268 -12.36 -12.87 -0.96
N TYR A 269 -13.46 -12.11 -0.97
CA TYR A 269 -13.94 -11.42 0.22
C TYR A 269 -14.82 -12.35 1.06
N GLU A 270 -14.66 -12.26 2.38
CA GLU A 270 -15.52 -12.97 3.33
C GLU A 270 -16.94 -12.41 3.33
N ASP A 271 -17.92 -13.25 3.72
CA ASP A 271 -19.30 -12.82 3.97
C ASP A 271 -19.32 -11.65 4.95
N GLY A 272 -20.13 -10.63 4.65
CA GLY A 272 -20.23 -9.43 5.48
C GLY A 272 -19.15 -8.36 5.24
N PHE A 273 -18.28 -8.49 4.23
CA PHE A 273 -17.29 -7.47 3.89
C PHE A 273 -17.89 -6.07 3.77
N TYR A 274 -18.99 -5.90 3.01
CA TYR A 274 -19.64 -4.60 2.85
C TYR A 274 -20.32 -4.09 4.12
N ASP A 275 -20.75 -4.98 5.02
CA ASP A 275 -21.30 -4.59 6.33
C ASP A 275 -20.21 -3.99 7.22
N ARG A 276 -19.02 -4.62 7.26
CA ARG A 276 -17.85 -4.09 7.97
C ARG A 276 -17.38 -2.77 7.38
N LEU A 277 -17.27 -2.68 6.06
CA LEU A 277 -16.85 -1.47 5.36
C LEU A 277 -17.83 -0.31 5.63
N SER A 278 -19.15 -0.56 5.53
CA SER A 278 -20.18 0.44 5.84
C SER A 278 -20.15 0.87 7.30
N GLY A 279 -19.90 -0.08 8.22
CA GLY A 279 -19.71 0.17 9.65
C GLY A 279 -18.52 1.09 9.90
N LEU A 280 -17.37 0.82 9.29
CA LEU A 280 -16.17 1.68 9.38
C LEU A 280 -16.46 3.10 8.87
N ILE A 281 -17.07 3.24 7.68
CA ILE A 281 -17.42 4.53 7.09
C ILE A 281 -18.33 5.33 8.05
N ARG A 282 -19.37 4.70 8.62
CA ARG A 282 -20.29 5.35 9.57
C ARG A 282 -19.60 5.79 10.86
N ARG A 283 -18.71 4.96 11.41
CA ARG A 283 -17.93 5.33 12.61
C ARG A 283 -17.00 6.51 12.32
N THR A 284 -16.35 6.51 11.15
CA THR A 284 -15.50 7.62 10.73
C THR A 284 -16.29 8.91 10.61
N ALA A 285 -17.45 8.90 9.95
CA ALA A 285 -18.31 10.08 9.80
C ALA A 285 -18.76 10.68 11.15
N ARG A 286 -18.92 9.85 12.20
CA ARG A 286 -19.31 10.32 13.55
C ARG A 286 -18.17 11.03 14.30
N ARG A 287 -16.91 10.79 13.93
CA ARG A 287 -15.73 11.41 14.58
C ARG A 287 -15.54 12.88 14.17
N GLY A 288 -16.19 13.33 13.10
CA GLY A 288 -16.12 14.71 12.61
C GLY A 288 -17.29 15.59 13.09
N ARG A 289 -18.21 15.02 13.85
CA ARG A 289 -19.30 15.73 14.51
C ARG A 289 -18.97 15.93 16.00
#